data_52468b26a34cdf617580195af2a84985
#
_entry.id   52468b26a34cdf617580195af2a84985
#
_cell.length_a   1.000
_cell.length_b   1.000
_cell.length_c   1.000
_cell.angle_alpha   90.00
_cell.angle_beta   90.00
_cell.angle_gamma   90.00
#
_symmetry.space_group_name_H-M   'P 1'
#
loop_
_entity.id
_entity.type
_entity.pdbx_description
1 polymer ?
#
loop_
_entity_poly.entity_id
_entity_poly.type
_entity_poly.pdbx_seq_one_letter_code
_entity_poly.pdbx_strand_id
1 'polypeptide(L)'
;GIPGGKAYHFRISDDHTSKTSGVVDYLGLNYVSHPAGNASFLLNGEERTASSNHFTIGKLFDVQLKAVSPENKPVHVGLKTDTESITDNIIQLVGSYNEFIRTASSYLETQSRSKQLVREFSSIASRYGSSLENMGMHLQDDGILSVNDEVLRQTAAESGNDLSGFNVLKEFSDSLLHKSDQVSLNPMDYVDKKIVAYKNPGHNF
;
A
#
# COMPACT_ATOMS: atom_id res chain seq x y z
N GLY A 1 -7.95 17.75 27.08
CA GLY A 1 -9.36 18.13 27.08
C GLY A 1 -10.19 17.08 27.80
N ILE A 2 -11.24 17.49 28.46
CA ILE A 2 -12.20 16.57 29.11
C ILE A 2 -12.99 15.90 28.00
N PRO A 3 -13.18 14.55 28.01
CA PRO A 3 -14.02 13.87 27.03
C PRO A 3 -15.43 14.45 26.99
N GLY A 4 -16.02 14.61 25.82
CA GLY A 4 -17.40 15.07 25.65
C GLY A 4 -18.42 13.92 25.89
N GLY A 5 -19.70 14.27 25.91
CA GLY A 5 -20.80 13.31 26.03
C GLY A 5 -21.50 13.33 27.40
N LYS A 6 -22.76 12.85 27.44
CA LYS A 6 -23.58 12.88 28.66
C LYS A 6 -22.96 12.13 29.85
N ALA A 7 -22.17 11.10 29.60
CA ALA A 7 -21.50 10.31 30.62
C ALA A 7 -20.40 11.08 31.38
N TYR A 8 -19.92 12.18 30.82
CA TYR A 8 -18.82 12.99 31.34
C TYR A 8 -19.32 14.32 31.93
N HIS A 9 -20.59 14.37 32.27
CA HIS A 9 -21.19 15.54 32.95
C HIS A 9 -20.55 15.71 34.33
N PHE A 10 -20.00 16.86 34.60
CA PHE A 10 -19.51 17.23 35.92
C PHE A 10 -20.32 18.37 36.49
N ARG A 11 -20.40 18.44 37.82
CA ARG A 11 -21.10 19.48 38.57
C ARG A 11 -20.15 20.08 39.58
N ILE A 12 -20.19 21.41 39.68
CA ILE A 12 -19.48 22.15 40.70
C ILE A 12 -20.51 22.57 41.72
N SER A 13 -20.27 22.34 42.99
CA SER A 13 -21.15 22.75 44.10
C SER A 13 -20.29 23.24 45.25
N ASP A 14 -20.83 24.20 46.03
CA ASP A 14 -20.22 24.58 47.28
C ASP A 14 -20.32 23.43 48.29
N ASP A 15 -19.35 23.35 49.20
CA ASP A 15 -19.43 22.44 50.36
C ASP A 15 -20.54 22.92 51.32
N HIS A 16 -21.37 21.98 51.77
CA HIS A 16 -22.58 22.24 52.54
C HIS A 16 -22.35 22.89 53.92
N THR A 17 -21.18 23.39 54.20
CA THR A 17 -20.81 23.89 55.53
C THR A 17 -21.21 25.32 55.81
N SER A 18 -21.72 26.11 54.88
CA SER A 18 -22.10 27.50 55.17
C SER A 18 -23.02 28.18 54.16
N LYS A 19 -24.07 28.74 54.70
CA LYS A 19 -24.76 29.97 54.30
C LYS A 19 -25.45 30.05 52.94
N THR A 20 -26.48 30.85 52.90
CA THR A 20 -27.50 31.04 51.86
C THR A 20 -27.03 31.40 50.42
N SER A 21 -25.74 31.61 50.18
CA SER A 21 -25.16 31.73 48.85
C SER A 21 -23.66 31.41 48.89
N GLY A 22 -23.27 30.35 48.21
CA GLY A 22 -21.88 29.93 48.11
C GLY A 22 -21.12 30.69 47.03
N VAL A 23 -19.80 30.49 47.00
CA VAL A 23 -18.90 31.14 46.04
C VAL A 23 -19.20 30.66 44.60
N VAL A 24 -19.66 29.41 44.46
CA VAL A 24 -20.02 28.82 43.15
C VAL A 24 -21.23 29.52 42.54
N ASP A 25 -22.26 29.81 43.34
CA ASP A 25 -23.43 30.56 42.89
C ASP A 25 -23.11 32.02 42.65
N TYR A 26 -22.30 32.66 43.52
CA TYR A 26 -21.90 34.06 43.41
C TYR A 26 -21.09 34.30 42.12
N LEU A 27 -20.20 33.38 41.74
CA LEU A 27 -19.39 33.48 40.55
C LEU A 27 -20.10 32.94 39.30
N GLY A 28 -21.30 32.43 39.40
CA GLY A 28 -22.06 31.84 38.30
C GLY A 28 -21.44 30.56 37.71
N LEU A 29 -20.62 29.84 38.49
CA LEU A 29 -19.93 28.64 38.02
C LEU A 29 -20.88 27.48 37.79
N ASN A 30 -22.11 27.55 38.27
CA ASN A 30 -23.18 26.61 37.97
C ASN A 30 -23.81 26.81 36.59
N TYR A 31 -23.55 27.92 35.95
CA TYR A 31 -24.11 28.21 34.66
C TYR A 31 -23.38 27.41 33.57
N VAL A 32 -24.08 26.44 32.99
CA VAL A 32 -23.62 25.63 31.87
C VAL A 32 -24.22 26.21 30.61
N SER A 33 -23.41 26.96 29.81
CA SER A 33 -23.84 27.55 28.57
C SER A 33 -24.15 26.51 27.49
N HIS A 34 -23.41 25.43 27.51
CA HIS A 34 -23.58 24.30 26.59
C HIS A 34 -23.54 22.98 27.38
N PRO A 35 -24.69 22.36 27.65
CA PRO A 35 -24.73 21.09 28.36
C PRO A 35 -24.03 19.98 27.55
N ALA A 36 -23.37 19.08 28.24
CA ALA A 36 -22.76 17.91 27.61
C ALA A 36 -23.82 17.09 26.87
N GLY A 37 -23.60 16.84 25.59
CA GLY A 37 -24.46 16.07 24.71
C GLY A 37 -23.68 14.97 24.01
N ASN A 38 -24.37 13.89 23.65
CA ASN A 38 -23.80 12.90 22.74
C ASN A 38 -23.83 13.44 21.31
N ALA A 39 -22.86 13.04 20.50
CA ALA A 39 -22.93 13.24 19.06
C ALA A 39 -24.03 12.34 18.48
N SER A 40 -24.93 12.89 17.66
CA SER A 40 -25.95 12.12 16.94
C SER A 40 -25.70 12.26 15.44
N PHE A 41 -25.77 11.14 14.71
CA PHE A 41 -25.51 11.10 13.29
C PHE A 41 -26.26 9.94 12.64
N LEU A 42 -26.49 10.03 11.33
CA LEU A 42 -27.04 8.94 10.53
C LEU A 42 -25.91 8.14 9.92
N LEU A 43 -25.90 6.83 10.12
CA LEU A 43 -24.98 5.90 9.46
C LEU A 43 -25.80 4.93 8.61
N ASN A 44 -25.65 5.03 7.29
CA ASN A 44 -26.46 4.24 6.33
C ASN A 44 -27.96 4.38 6.52
N GLY A 45 -28.43 5.59 6.92
CA GLY A 45 -29.84 5.88 7.18
C GLY A 45 -30.32 5.51 8.60
N GLU A 46 -29.51 4.85 9.41
CA GLU A 46 -29.85 4.55 10.80
C GLU A 46 -29.29 5.60 11.76
N GLU A 47 -30.10 6.04 12.71
CA GLU A 47 -29.65 6.96 13.75
C GLU A 47 -28.67 6.26 14.71
N ARG A 48 -27.52 6.86 14.92
CA ARG A 48 -26.48 6.41 15.84
C ARG A 48 -26.06 7.54 16.76
N THR A 49 -25.63 7.20 17.96
CA THR A 49 -25.12 8.15 18.94
C THR A 49 -23.75 7.71 19.43
N ALA A 50 -22.87 8.69 19.64
CA ALA A 50 -21.56 8.46 20.25
C ALA A 50 -21.37 9.43 21.41
N SER A 51 -20.67 8.98 22.46
CA SER A 51 -20.33 9.81 23.62
C SER A 51 -19.23 10.84 23.33
N SER A 52 -18.65 10.80 22.15
CA SER A 52 -17.59 11.72 21.69
C SER A 52 -17.81 12.08 20.22
N ASN A 53 -17.29 13.22 19.81
CA ASN A 53 -17.19 13.60 18.38
C ASN A 53 -16.12 12.82 17.62
N HIS A 54 -15.36 12.00 18.31
CA HIS A 54 -14.31 11.16 17.76
C HIS A 54 -14.62 9.69 18.10
N PHE A 55 -14.79 8.84 17.08
CA PHE A 55 -15.16 7.44 17.21
C PHE A 55 -14.73 6.64 15.97
N THR A 56 -14.70 5.32 16.12
CA THR A 56 -14.30 4.39 15.06
C THR A 56 -15.51 3.67 14.50
N ILE A 57 -15.63 3.59 13.18
CA ILE A 57 -16.65 2.82 12.47
C ILE A 57 -16.03 1.53 11.94
N GLY A 58 -16.61 0.37 12.31
CA GLY A 58 -16.20 -0.94 11.83
C GLY A 58 -14.73 -1.31 12.10
N LYS A 59 -14.07 -0.64 13.03
CA LYS A 59 -12.63 -0.76 13.34
C LYS A 59 -11.70 -0.38 12.18
N LEU A 60 -12.24 0.22 11.12
CA LEU A 60 -11.52 0.58 9.91
C LEU A 60 -11.41 2.10 9.72
N PHE A 61 -12.45 2.84 10.13
CA PHE A 61 -12.51 4.27 9.91
C PHE A 61 -12.50 5.00 11.25
N ASP A 62 -11.54 5.89 11.41
CA ASP A 62 -11.47 6.83 12.52
C ASP A 62 -12.13 8.14 12.08
N VAL A 63 -13.23 8.51 12.74
CA VAL A 63 -14.09 9.61 12.32
C VAL A 63 -14.13 10.68 13.38
N GLN A 64 -13.87 11.91 12.97
CA GLN A 64 -14.02 13.09 13.81
C GLN A 64 -15.11 14.01 13.26
N LEU A 65 -16.21 14.19 14.01
CA LEU A 65 -17.25 15.14 13.66
C LEU A 65 -16.81 16.56 14.05
N LYS A 66 -16.75 17.45 13.07
CA LYS A 66 -16.33 18.86 13.27
C LYS A 66 -17.51 19.84 13.24
N ALA A 67 -18.56 19.46 12.54
CA ALA A 67 -19.75 20.28 12.37
C ALA A 67 -20.97 19.42 12.01
N VAL A 68 -22.15 20.02 12.05
CA VAL A 68 -23.38 19.43 11.54
C VAL A 68 -23.37 19.48 10.02
N SER A 69 -23.66 18.34 9.37
CA SER A 69 -23.77 18.29 7.92
C SER A 69 -24.97 19.09 7.42
N PRO A 70 -24.87 19.76 6.27
CA PRO A 70 -26.05 20.38 5.64
C PRO A 70 -27.11 19.32 5.34
N GLU A 71 -28.39 19.72 5.45
CA GLU A 71 -29.51 18.85 5.07
C GLU A 71 -29.36 18.33 3.66
N ASN A 72 -29.62 17.04 3.44
CA ASN A 72 -29.54 16.35 2.15
C ASN A 72 -28.17 16.30 1.46
N LYS A 73 -27.08 16.50 2.23
CA LYS A 73 -25.71 16.27 1.73
C LYS A 73 -24.99 15.24 2.58
N PRO A 74 -25.28 13.94 2.40
CA PRO A 74 -24.56 12.90 3.13
C PRO A 74 -23.08 12.87 2.73
N VAL A 75 -22.23 12.58 3.69
CA VAL A 75 -20.81 12.31 3.46
C VAL A 75 -20.66 10.82 3.21
N HIS A 76 -20.16 10.46 2.04
CA HIS A 76 -19.82 9.07 1.73
C HIS A 76 -18.37 8.80 2.14
N VAL A 77 -18.20 7.82 3.03
CA VAL A 77 -16.87 7.34 3.47
C VAL A 77 -16.64 5.97 2.85
N GLY A 78 -15.53 5.82 2.17
CA GLY A 78 -15.13 4.57 1.53
C GLY A 78 -13.61 4.43 1.49
N LEU A 79 -13.15 3.20 1.27
CA LEU A 79 -11.74 2.97 0.93
C LEU A 79 -11.52 3.44 -0.50
N LYS A 80 -10.60 4.37 -0.69
CA LYS A 80 -10.08 4.73 -2.00
C LYS A 80 -8.80 3.95 -2.21
N THR A 81 -8.70 3.26 -3.33
CA THR A 81 -7.46 2.61 -3.73
C THR A 81 -6.36 3.66 -3.91
N ASP A 82 -5.21 3.43 -3.31
CA ASP A 82 -4.02 4.25 -3.53
C ASP A 82 -3.36 3.85 -4.86
N THR A 83 -3.88 4.43 -5.93
CA THR A 83 -3.40 4.16 -7.30
C THR A 83 -1.99 4.68 -7.53
N GLU A 84 -1.55 5.68 -6.78
CA GLU A 84 -0.19 6.22 -6.86
C GLU A 84 0.82 5.21 -6.32
N SER A 85 0.60 4.67 -5.12
CA SER A 85 1.44 3.60 -4.56
C SER A 85 1.48 2.36 -5.44
N ILE A 86 0.36 1.98 -6.08
CA ILE A 86 0.34 0.86 -7.01
C ILE A 86 1.24 1.13 -8.22
N THR A 87 1.12 2.31 -8.81
CA THR A 87 1.93 2.71 -9.97
C THR A 87 3.41 2.71 -9.61
N ASP A 88 3.80 3.28 -8.48
CA ASP A 88 5.17 3.33 -8.01
C ASP A 88 5.75 1.92 -7.78
N ASN A 89 4.97 1.02 -7.18
CA ASN A 89 5.38 -0.38 -7.00
C ASN A 89 5.59 -1.11 -8.33
N ILE A 90 4.76 -0.84 -9.34
CA ILE A 90 4.91 -1.40 -10.69
C ILE A 90 6.19 -0.88 -11.35
N ILE A 91 6.45 0.41 -11.25
CA ILE A 91 7.69 1.02 -11.77
C ILE A 91 8.92 0.41 -11.10
N GLN A 92 8.88 0.18 -9.79
CA GLN A 92 9.97 -0.49 -9.06
C GLN A 92 10.15 -1.95 -9.50
N LEU A 93 9.06 -2.70 -9.71
CA LEU A 93 9.12 -4.07 -10.22
C LEU A 93 9.81 -4.12 -11.59
N VAL A 94 9.38 -3.25 -12.53
CA VAL A 94 9.97 -3.16 -13.86
C VAL A 94 11.42 -2.69 -13.79
N GLY A 95 11.74 -1.73 -12.93
CA GLY A 95 13.12 -1.28 -12.70
C GLY A 95 14.03 -2.41 -12.24
N SER A 96 13.60 -3.21 -11.27
CA SER A 96 14.35 -4.37 -10.76
C SER A 96 14.52 -5.46 -11.81
N TYR A 97 13.46 -5.75 -12.59
CA TYR A 97 13.54 -6.68 -13.72
C TYR A 97 14.57 -6.19 -14.75
N ASN A 98 14.52 -4.92 -15.15
CA ASN A 98 15.44 -4.35 -16.12
C ASN A 98 16.89 -4.35 -15.63
N GLU A 99 17.12 -4.07 -14.36
CA GLU A 99 18.45 -4.13 -13.75
C GLU A 99 19.01 -5.56 -13.81
N PHE A 100 18.16 -6.54 -13.47
CA PHE A 100 18.53 -7.95 -13.59
C PHE A 100 18.92 -8.33 -15.04
N ILE A 101 18.09 -7.98 -16.04
CA ILE A 101 18.36 -8.26 -17.47
C ILE A 101 19.66 -7.61 -17.91
N ARG A 102 19.91 -6.33 -17.57
CA ARG A 102 21.16 -5.63 -17.91
C ARG A 102 22.36 -6.29 -17.26
N THR A 103 22.25 -6.64 -15.98
CA THR A 103 23.33 -7.31 -15.26
C THR A 103 23.64 -8.67 -15.88
N ALA A 104 22.63 -9.50 -16.12
CA ALA A 104 22.82 -10.80 -16.77
C ALA A 104 23.42 -10.65 -18.18
N SER A 105 22.98 -9.63 -18.94
CA SER A 105 23.48 -9.34 -20.28
C SER A 105 24.94 -8.89 -20.28
N SER A 106 25.42 -8.20 -19.25
CA SER A 106 26.82 -7.76 -19.14
C SER A 106 27.81 -8.92 -19.05
N TYR A 107 27.36 -10.11 -18.65
CA TYR A 107 28.19 -11.32 -18.57
C TYR A 107 28.16 -12.21 -19.82
N LEU A 108 27.41 -11.84 -20.88
CA LEU A 108 27.21 -12.68 -22.07
C LEU A 108 28.52 -13.03 -22.80
N GLU A 109 29.49 -12.12 -22.79
CA GLU A 109 30.80 -12.35 -23.44
C GLU A 109 31.72 -13.29 -22.63
N THR A 110 31.56 -13.30 -21.31
CA THR A 110 32.40 -14.07 -20.39
C THR A 110 31.76 -15.37 -19.88
N GLN A 111 30.42 -15.45 -19.93
CA GLN A 111 29.61 -16.53 -19.42
C GLN A 111 28.50 -16.88 -20.42
N SER A 112 28.74 -17.85 -21.29
CA SER A 112 27.78 -18.19 -22.36
C SER A 112 26.43 -18.66 -21.81
N ARG A 113 26.41 -19.26 -20.61
CA ARG A 113 25.16 -19.70 -19.94
C ARG A 113 24.31 -18.57 -19.40
N SER A 114 24.87 -17.37 -19.18
CA SER A 114 24.10 -16.17 -18.82
C SER A 114 23.07 -15.80 -19.90
N LYS A 115 23.35 -16.17 -21.17
CA LYS A 115 22.40 -16.03 -22.27
C LYS A 115 21.11 -16.82 -22.04
N GLN A 116 21.20 -18.00 -21.43
CA GLN A 116 20.04 -18.81 -21.08
C GLN A 116 19.21 -18.08 -20.02
N LEU A 117 19.85 -17.48 -19.02
CA LEU A 117 19.19 -16.74 -17.96
C LEU A 117 18.38 -15.57 -18.54
N VAL A 118 19.01 -14.72 -19.36
CA VAL A 118 18.33 -13.59 -20.04
C VAL A 118 17.14 -14.09 -20.84
N ARG A 119 17.32 -15.15 -21.64
CA ARG A 119 16.25 -15.70 -22.49
C ARG A 119 15.07 -16.23 -21.65
N GLU A 120 15.32 -16.91 -20.54
CA GLU A 120 14.28 -17.48 -19.70
C GLU A 120 13.46 -16.38 -19.02
N PHE A 121 14.09 -15.32 -18.49
CA PHE A 121 13.38 -14.20 -17.91
C PHE A 121 12.63 -13.35 -18.94
N SER A 122 13.24 -13.09 -20.12
CA SER A 122 12.54 -12.41 -21.22
C SER A 122 11.36 -13.21 -21.76
N SER A 123 11.45 -14.55 -21.76
CA SER A 123 10.33 -15.43 -22.13
C SER A 123 9.17 -15.33 -21.15
N ILE A 124 9.44 -15.13 -19.84
CA ILE A 124 8.39 -14.86 -18.88
C ILE A 124 7.72 -13.53 -19.22
N ALA A 125 8.47 -12.44 -19.42
CA ALA A 125 7.90 -11.15 -19.79
C ALA A 125 7.10 -11.21 -21.10
N SER A 126 7.60 -11.93 -22.12
CA SER A 126 6.90 -12.15 -23.40
C SER A 126 5.55 -12.86 -23.23
N ARG A 127 5.43 -13.80 -22.29
CA ARG A 127 4.17 -14.52 -22.02
C ARG A 127 3.07 -13.59 -21.56
N TYR A 128 3.42 -12.54 -20.84
CA TYR A 128 2.50 -11.51 -20.34
C TYR A 128 2.43 -10.27 -21.27
N GLY A 129 3.14 -10.29 -22.40
CA GLY A 129 3.39 -9.13 -23.28
C GLY A 129 2.12 -8.35 -23.61
N SER A 130 1.09 -8.98 -24.15
CA SER A 130 -0.17 -8.31 -24.52
C SER A 130 -0.86 -7.63 -23.32
N SER A 131 -0.81 -8.25 -22.14
CA SER A 131 -1.42 -7.69 -20.95
C SER A 131 -0.59 -6.53 -20.40
N LEU A 132 0.73 -6.63 -20.48
CA LEU A 132 1.66 -5.56 -20.11
C LEU A 132 1.52 -4.37 -21.05
N GLU A 133 1.38 -4.60 -22.37
CA GLU A 133 1.15 -3.54 -23.37
C GLU A 133 -0.11 -2.75 -23.09
N ASN A 134 -1.21 -3.40 -22.71
CA ASN A 134 -2.44 -2.72 -22.33
C ASN A 134 -2.29 -1.78 -21.13
N MET A 135 -1.25 -1.96 -20.33
CA MET A 135 -0.90 -1.10 -19.19
C MET A 135 0.23 -0.12 -19.50
N GLY A 136 0.64 -0.02 -20.78
CA GLY A 136 1.71 0.88 -21.20
C GLY A 136 3.12 0.35 -20.97
N MET A 137 3.29 -0.97 -20.82
CA MET A 137 4.60 -1.61 -20.67
C MET A 137 4.92 -2.42 -21.92
N HIS A 138 6.05 -2.11 -22.57
CA HIS A 138 6.46 -2.76 -23.81
C HIS A 138 7.77 -3.53 -23.62
N LEU A 139 7.77 -4.82 -24.00
CA LEU A 139 8.99 -5.62 -24.03
C LEU A 139 9.77 -5.31 -25.30
N GLN A 140 11.04 -4.91 -25.14
CA GLN A 140 11.97 -4.62 -26.22
C GLN A 140 12.72 -5.90 -26.65
N ASP A 141 13.36 -5.85 -27.83
CA ASP A 141 14.10 -6.97 -28.40
C ASP A 141 15.29 -7.43 -27.53
N ASP A 142 15.86 -6.51 -26.74
CA ASP A 142 16.94 -6.78 -25.78
C ASP A 142 16.44 -7.39 -24.44
N GLY A 143 15.14 -7.60 -24.32
CA GLY A 143 14.50 -8.15 -23.14
C GLY A 143 14.18 -7.12 -22.05
N ILE A 144 14.42 -5.83 -22.29
CA ILE A 144 14.10 -4.73 -21.38
C ILE A 144 12.61 -4.36 -21.50
N LEU A 145 11.96 -4.05 -20.38
CA LEU A 145 10.60 -3.51 -20.34
C LEU A 145 10.67 -1.97 -20.30
N SER A 146 10.10 -1.30 -21.27
CA SER A 146 9.84 0.14 -21.21
C SER A 146 8.47 0.41 -20.61
N VAL A 147 8.33 1.49 -19.85
CA VAL A 147 7.08 1.91 -19.22
C VAL A 147 6.67 3.27 -19.74
N ASN A 148 5.44 3.39 -20.20
CA ASN A 148 4.78 4.68 -20.41
C ASN A 148 4.04 5.03 -19.13
N ASP A 149 4.64 5.91 -18.33
CA ASP A 149 4.16 6.32 -17.01
C ASP A 149 2.76 6.95 -17.07
N GLU A 150 2.48 7.71 -18.12
CA GLU A 150 1.19 8.37 -18.31
C GLU A 150 0.07 7.34 -18.55
N VAL A 151 0.30 6.37 -19.45
CA VAL A 151 -0.66 5.29 -19.73
C VAL A 151 -0.89 4.43 -18.48
N LEU A 152 0.18 4.10 -17.76
CA LEU A 152 0.08 3.30 -16.54
C LEU A 152 -0.75 4.02 -15.47
N ARG A 153 -0.49 5.31 -15.24
CA ARG A 153 -1.26 6.13 -14.26
C ARG A 153 -2.71 6.29 -14.69
N GLN A 154 -2.97 6.49 -15.96
CA GLN A 154 -4.33 6.56 -16.49
C GLN A 154 -5.08 5.24 -16.28
N THR A 155 -4.48 4.10 -16.62
CA THR A 155 -5.06 2.77 -16.42
C THR A 155 -5.36 2.53 -14.94
N ALA A 156 -4.45 2.91 -14.04
CA ALA A 156 -4.67 2.80 -12.61
C ALA A 156 -5.81 3.68 -12.11
N ALA A 157 -5.92 4.92 -12.62
CA ALA A 157 -6.99 5.85 -12.25
C ALA A 157 -8.36 5.38 -12.75
N GLU A 158 -8.45 4.86 -13.98
CA GLU A 158 -9.68 4.33 -14.59
C GLU A 158 -10.18 3.06 -13.90
N SER A 159 -9.26 2.24 -13.37
CA SER A 159 -9.62 1.04 -12.60
C SER A 159 -10.33 1.35 -11.28
N GLY A 160 -10.13 2.53 -10.71
CA GLY A 160 -10.75 2.96 -9.46
C GLY A 160 -10.52 1.98 -8.31
N ASN A 161 -11.59 1.36 -7.81
CA ASN A 161 -11.51 0.35 -6.74
C ASN A 161 -11.44 -1.10 -7.28
N ASP A 162 -11.61 -1.30 -8.58
CA ASP A 162 -11.50 -2.62 -9.21
C ASP A 162 -10.08 -2.83 -9.76
N LEU A 163 -9.27 -3.48 -8.97
CA LEU A 163 -7.89 -3.81 -9.33
C LEU A 163 -7.75 -5.16 -10.05
N SER A 164 -8.85 -5.78 -10.47
CA SER A 164 -8.80 -7.08 -11.14
C SER A 164 -7.92 -7.08 -12.39
N GLY A 165 -7.86 -5.95 -13.12
CA GLY A 165 -6.98 -5.76 -14.25
C GLY A 165 -5.49 -5.88 -13.92
N PHE A 166 -5.11 -5.64 -12.65
CA PHE A 166 -3.72 -5.73 -12.19
C PHE A 166 -3.34 -7.13 -11.70
N ASN A 167 -4.24 -8.10 -11.65
CA ASN A 167 -3.93 -9.47 -11.26
C ASN A 167 -2.85 -10.10 -12.15
N VAL A 168 -2.81 -9.74 -13.42
CA VAL A 168 -1.77 -10.17 -14.36
C VAL A 168 -0.36 -9.75 -13.91
N LEU A 169 -0.20 -8.59 -13.27
CA LEU A 169 1.09 -8.15 -12.72
C LEU A 169 1.50 -8.98 -11.51
N LYS A 170 0.53 -9.40 -10.70
CA LYS A 170 0.80 -10.34 -9.62
C LYS A 170 1.29 -11.68 -10.18
N GLU A 171 0.61 -12.24 -11.18
CA GLU A 171 1.02 -13.47 -11.84
C GLU A 171 2.40 -13.36 -12.51
N PHE A 172 2.67 -12.22 -13.14
CA PHE A 172 3.98 -11.91 -13.71
C PHE A 172 5.06 -11.88 -12.62
N SER A 173 4.83 -11.14 -11.53
CA SER A 173 5.73 -11.06 -10.38
C SER A 173 5.98 -12.43 -9.73
N ASP A 174 4.92 -13.22 -9.53
CA ASP A 174 5.01 -14.57 -8.97
C ASP A 174 5.83 -15.50 -9.90
N SER A 175 5.67 -15.35 -11.23
CA SER A 175 6.46 -16.12 -12.21
C SER A 175 7.94 -15.75 -12.19
N LEU A 176 8.26 -14.46 -12.05
CA LEU A 176 9.64 -13.98 -11.90
C LEU A 176 10.26 -14.47 -10.58
N LEU A 177 9.52 -14.40 -9.49
CA LEU A 177 9.96 -14.87 -8.18
C LEU A 177 10.27 -16.37 -8.21
N HIS A 178 9.32 -17.17 -8.70
CA HIS A 178 9.50 -18.63 -8.84
C HIS A 178 10.75 -18.98 -9.68
N LYS A 179 10.97 -18.24 -10.77
CA LYS A 179 12.17 -18.41 -11.58
C LYS A 179 13.45 -18.02 -10.86
N SER A 180 13.43 -16.94 -10.13
CA SER A 180 14.55 -16.48 -9.30
C SER A 180 14.93 -17.51 -8.24
N ASP A 181 13.93 -18.12 -7.60
CA ASP A 181 14.13 -19.20 -6.63
C ASP A 181 14.78 -20.43 -7.27
N GLN A 182 14.31 -20.83 -8.46
CA GLN A 182 14.91 -21.96 -9.22
C GLN A 182 16.39 -21.68 -9.55
N VAL A 183 16.69 -20.47 -10.00
CA VAL A 183 18.08 -20.04 -10.30
C VAL A 183 18.94 -20.05 -9.04
N SER A 184 18.41 -19.56 -7.92
CA SER A 184 19.11 -19.52 -6.63
C SER A 184 19.40 -20.93 -6.08
N LEU A 185 18.51 -21.87 -6.31
CA LEU A 185 18.70 -23.28 -5.88
C LEU A 185 19.70 -24.02 -6.78
N ASN A 186 19.81 -23.67 -8.05
CA ASN A 186 20.68 -24.33 -9.02
C ASN A 186 21.56 -23.34 -9.81
N PRO A 187 22.38 -22.50 -9.16
CA PRO A 187 23.13 -21.44 -9.83
C PRO A 187 24.17 -21.99 -10.83
N MET A 188 24.63 -23.22 -10.63
CA MET A 188 25.60 -23.89 -11.51
C MET A 188 25.06 -24.23 -12.88
N ASP A 189 23.74 -24.18 -13.11
CA ASP A 189 23.13 -24.38 -14.41
C ASP A 189 23.29 -23.13 -15.30
N TYR A 190 23.55 -21.99 -14.70
CA TYR A 190 23.65 -20.67 -15.36
C TYR A 190 25.06 -20.08 -15.38
N VAL A 191 26.06 -20.83 -14.90
CA VAL A 191 27.47 -20.42 -14.88
C VAL A 191 28.32 -21.40 -15.66
N ASP A 192 29.23 -20.90 -16.49
CA ASP A 192 30.17 -21.74 -17.22
C ASP A 192 31.17 -22.39 -16.28
N LYS A 193 31.32 -23.71 -16.40
CA LYS A 193 32.25 -24.48 -15.59
C LYS A 193 33.65 -24.36 -16.18
N LYS A 194 34.58 -23.79 -15.43
CA LYS A 194 36.02 -23.85 -15.76
C LYS A 194 36.63 -25.09 -15.17
N ILE A 195 37.13 -26.00 -16.02
CA ILE A 195 37.93 -27.14 -15.58
C ILE A 195 39.37 -26.62 -15.48
N VAL A 196 39.89 -26.50 -14.27
CA VAL A 196 41.30 -26.20 -14.00
C VAL A 196 42.03 -27.52 -13.80
N ALA A 197 42.88 -27.91 -14.78
CA ALA A 197 43.76 -29.05 -14.64
C ALA A 197 44.99 -28.62 -13.81
N TYR A 198 45.10 -29.10 -12.61
CA TYR A 198 46.31 -28.95 -11.80
C TYR A 198 47.33 -30.00 -12.28
N LYS A 199 48.43 -29.55 -12.85
CA LYS A 199 49.61 -30.42 -13.03
C LYS A 199 50.17 -30.70 -11.66
N ASN A 200 50.12 -31.97 -11.23
CA ASN A 200 50.76 -32.38 -10.01
C ASN A 200 52.31 -32.30 -10.22
N PRO A 201 53.05 -31.41 -9.50
CA PRO A 201 54.48 -31.23 -9.72
C PRO A 201 55.33 -32.37 -9.09
N GLY A 202 54.69 -33.42 -8.60
CA GLY A 202 55.34 -34.41 -7.72
C GLY A 202 55.63 -35.78 -8.32
N HIS A 203 55.59 -35.99 -9.65
CA HIS A 203 56.02 -37.27 -10.23
C HIS A 203 57.01 -37.04 -11.38
N ASN A 204 58.22 -36.71 -11.00
CA ASN A 204 59.41 -37.03 -11.78
C ASN A 204 60.10 -38.20 -11.07
N PHE A 205 59.82 -39.42 -11.51
CA PHE A 205 60.71 -40.55 -11.42
C PHE A 205 61.06 -41.04 -12.80
#